data_cc2fe21e1d0725a08ff64e2c925d70cb
#
_entry.id   cc2fe21e1d0725a08ff64e2c925d70cb
#
_cell.length_a   1.000
_cell.length_b   1.000
_cell.length_c   1.000
_cell.angle_alpha   90.00
_cell.angle_beta   90.00
_cell.angle_gamma   90.00
#
_symmetry.space_group_name_H-M   'P 1'
#
loop_
_entity.id
_entity.type
_entity.pdbx_description
1 polymer ?
#
loop_
_entity_poly.entity_id
_entity_poly.type
_entity_poly.pdbx_seq_one_letter_code
_entity_poly.pdbx_strand_id
1 'polypeptide(L)'
;CYLDPRQGAIGCFEEACRNVVCTGANPIGMVDHLQFGNPEDPEIFWTFMESLEGLTEYAKFLRIPCVGGKVSFYNETPLGPIKPTPLIGVLGIIDKTPFLPVPTNNGDYLIIIGKTRDELGGSEYFEYIHKFIGGICPSVDFKDSKINMLAVLSLIKNKLVKSVHDCSKGGFAIAVSE
;
A
#
# COMPACT_ATOMS: atom_id res chain seq x y z
N CYS A 1 -9.77 -0.31 -3.54
CA CYS A 1 -10.60 -1.48 -3.88
C CYS A 1 -12.00 -1.12 -4.39
N TYR A 2 -12.61 -0.03 -3.91
CA TYR A 2 -13.97 0.36 -4.34
C TYR A 2 -14.08 0.67 -5.85
N LEU A 3 -13.08 1.31 -6.45
CA LEU A 3 -13.06 1.62 -7.89
C LEU A 3 -12.55 0.46 -8.74
N ASP A 4 -11.55 -0.23 -8.24
CA ASP A 4 -10.90 -1.37 -8.87
C ASP A 4 -10.41 -2.29 -7.76
N PRO A 5 -11.07 -3.42 -7.51
CA PRO A 5 -10.73 -4.30 -6.40
C PRO A 5 -9.33 -4.90 -6.53
N ARG A 6 -8.94 -5.26 -7.76
CA ARG A 6 -7.64 -5.88 -8.02
C ARG A 6 -6.49 -4.89 -7.81
N GLN A 7 -6.55 -3.72 -8.45
CA GLN A 7 -5.53 -2.69 -8.29
C GLN A 7 -5.49 -2.13 -6.87
N GLY A 8 -6.65 -1.95 -6.26
CA GLY A 8 -6.73 -1.49 -4.87
C GLY A 8 -6.09 -2.46 -3.88
N ALA A 9 -6.31 -3.76 -4.04
CA ALA A 9 -5.68 -4.79 -3.20
C ALA A 9 -4.15 -4.86 -3.42
N ILE A 10 -3.70 -4.76 -4.67
CA ILE A 10 -2.26 -4.64 -4.99
C ILE A 10 -1.67 -3.40 -4.32
N GLY A 11 -2.34 -2.25 -4.43
CA GLY A 11 -1.89 -1.00 -3.81
C GLY A 11 -1.77 -1.08 -2.30
N CYS A 12 -2.75 -1.70 -1.61
CA CYS A 12 -2.67 -1.93 -0.15
C CYS A 12 -1.45 -2.78 0.24
N PHE A 13 -1.16 -3.83 -0.53
CA PHE A 13 -0.02 -4.67 -0.24
C PHE A 13 1.31 -3.97 -0.54
N GLU A 14 1.38 -3.25 -1.64
CA GLU A 14 2.55 -2.45 -2.03
C GLU A 14 2.85 -1.37 -0.98
N GLU A 15 1.84 -0.65 -0.50
CA GLU A 15 1.97 0.35 0.56
C GLU A 15 2.52 -0.27 1.85
N ALA A 16 1.97 -1.42 2.29
CA ALA A 16 2.47 -2.12 3.47
C ALA A 16 3.94 -2.54 3.31
N CYS A 17 4.37 -2.95 2.10
CA CYS A 17 5.77 -3.24 1.81
C CYS A 17 6.64 -1.99 1.88
N ARG A 18 6.20 -0.85 1.34
CA ARG A 18 6.94 0.42 1.43
C ARG A 18 7.14 0.86 2.87
N ASN A 19 6.10 0.77 3.70
CA ASN A 19 6.18 1.09 5.13
C ASN A 19 7.28 0.28 5.81
N VAL A 20 7.34 -1.03 5.56
CA VAL A 20 8.39 -1.91 6.09
C VAL A 20 9.78 -1.51 5.56
N VAL A 21 9.89 -1.24 4.26
CA VAL A 21 11.15 -0.86 3.62
C VAL A 21 11.70 0.45 4.17
N CYS A 22 10.84 1.44 4.48
CA CYS A 22 11.25 2.71 5.08
C CYS A 22 11.90 2.55 6.47
N THR A 23 11.66 1.43 7.17
CA THR A 23 12.36 1.09 8.41
C THR A 23 13.71 0.41 8.19
N GLY A 24 14.10 0.16 6.96
CA GLY A 24 15.29 -0.60 6.60
C GLY A 24 15.11 -2.11 6.64
N ALA A 25 13.88 -2.60 6.86
CA ALA A 25 13.55 -4.02 6.88
C ALA A 25 13.24 -4.54 5.48
N ASN A 26 13.63 -5.79 5.21
CA ASN A 26 13.26 -6.49 4.00
C ASN A 26 11.94 -7.25 4.20
N PRO A 27 10.88 -6.99 3.42
CA PRO A 27 9.62 -7.72 3.52
C PRO A 27 9.79 -9.21 3.24
N ILE A 28 9.25 -10.08 4.11
CA ILE A 28 9.42 -11.54 4.02
C ILE A 28 8.13 -12.33 4.13
N GLY A 29 7.06 -11.74 4.62
CA GLY A 29 5.77 -12.40 4.80
C GLY A 29 4.65 -11.39 4.91
N MET A 30 3.44 -11.79 4.56
CA MET A 30 2.24 -10.99 4.74
C MET A 30 1.17 -11.76 5.51
N VAL A 31 0.27 -11.01 6.12
CA VAL A 31 -1.01 -11.48 6.63
C VAL A 31 -2.10 -10.58 6.09
N ASP A 32 -3.30 -11.12 5.91
CA ASP A 32 -4.46 -10.36 5.46
C ASP A 32 -5.64 -10.43 6.45
N HIS A 33 -6.50 -9.44 6.38
CA HIS A 33 -7.84 -9.47 6.95
C HIS A 33 -8.80 -8.86 5.94
N LEU A 34 -9.55 -9.70 5.26
CA LEU A 34 -10.43 -9.31 4.15
C LEU A 34 -11.85 -9.12 4.68
N GLN A 35 -12.39 -7.89 4.53
CA GLN A 35 -13.72 -7.54 5.01
C GLN A 35 -14.62 -7.13 3.84
N PHE A 36 -15.74 -7.87 3.68
CA PHE A 36 -16.69 -7.69 2.57
C PHE A 36 -18.13 -7.84 3.08
N GLY A 37 -19.09 -7.39 2.29
CA GLY A 37 -20.51 -7.59 2.53
C GLY A 37 -20.94 -9.04 2.36
N ASN A 38 -22.22 -9.24 1.96
CA ASN A 38 -22.80 -10.56 1.76
C ASN A 38 -22.21 -11.26 0.51
N PRO A 39 -21.50 -12.39 0.65
CA PRO A 39 -20.89 -13.10 -0.49
C PRO A 39 -21.91 -13.82 -1.39
N GLU A 40 -23.20 -13.88 -1.01
CA GLU A 40 -24.27 -14.39 -1.87
C GLU A 40 -24.64 -13.37 -2.95
N ASP A 41 -24.26 -12.09 -2.77
CA ASP A 41 -24.32 -11.07 -3.80
C ASP A 41 -23.19 -11.30 -4.82
N PRO A 42 -23.52 -11.53 -6.12
CA PRO A 42 -22.51 -11.81 -7.13
C PRO A 42 -21.47 -10.68 -7.33
N GLU A 43 -21.86 -9.41 -7.15
CA GLU A 43 -20.98 -8.26 -7.29
C GLU A 43 -19.97 -8.22 -6.12
N ILE A 44 -20.45 -8.45 -4.89
CA ILE A 44 -19.60 -8.51 -3.70
C ILE A 44 -18.64 -9.68 -3.80
N PHE A 45 -19.11 -10.85 -4.24
CA PHE A 45 -18.26 -12.02 -4.42
C PHE A 45 -17.21 -11.81 -5.52
N TRP A 46 -17.58 -11.20 -6.64
CA TRP A 46 -16.64 -10.83 -7.69
C TRP A 46 -15.57 -9.86 -7.16
N THR A 47 -15.98 -8.83 -6.42
CA THR A 47 -15.06 -7.86 -5.80
C THR A 47 -14.06 -8.53 -4.85
N PHE A 48 -14.53 -9.51 -4.07
CA PHE A 48 -13.67 -10.32 -3.21
C PHE A 48 -12.66 -11.14 -4.02
N MET A 49 -13.12 -11.83 -5.07
CA MET A 49 -12.24 -12.64 -5.92
C MET A 49 -11.18 -11.80 -6.63
N GLU A 50 -11.55 -10.66 -7.20
CA GLU A 50 -10.58 -9.74 -7.83
C GLU A 50 -9.55 -9.20 -6.83
N SER A 51 -9.96 -8.92 -5.59
CA SER A 51 -9.03 -8.52 -4.53
C SER A 51 -8.03 -9.63 -4.20
N LEU A 52 -8.49 -10.88 -4.08
CA LEU A 52 -7.61 -12.06 -3.88
C LEU A 52 -6.65 -12.28 -5.04
N GLU A 53 -7.13 -12.14 -6.28
CA GLU A 53 -6.29 -12.26 -7.48
C GLU A 53 -5.16 -11.21 -7.45
N GLY A 54 -5.48 -9.95 -7.14
CA GLY A 54 -4.50 -8.87 -7.02
C GLY A 54 -3.45 -9.16 -5.95
N LEU A 55 -3.85 -9.56 -4.75
CA LEU A 55 -2.93 -9.93 -3.67
C LEU A 55 -2.03 -11.11 -4.08
N THR A 56 -2.63 -12.14 -4.70
CA THR A 56 -1.91 -13.33 -5.14
C THR A 56 -0.87 -13.01 -6.21
N GLU A 57 -1.23 -12.19 -7.18
CA GLU A 57 -0.34 -11.78 -8.27
C GLU A 57 0.89 -11.03 -7.75
N TYR A 58 0.66 -10.04 -6.88
CA TYR A 58 1.75 -9.25 -6.31
C TYR A 58 2.61 -10.05 -5.34
N ALA A 59 1.99 -10.92 -4.51
CA ALA A 59 2.71 -11.83 -3.62
C ALA A 59 3.66 -12.77 -4.38
N LYS A 60 3.17 -13.36 -5.49
CA LYS A 60 3.98 -14.23 -6.37
C LYS A 60 5.14 -13.46 -7.00
N PHE A 61 4.88 -12.23 -7.48
CA PHE A 61 5.93 -11.41 -8.09
C PHE A 61 7.04 -11.05 -7.10
N LEU A 62 6.68 -10.64 -5.90
CA LEU A 62 7.64 -10.32 -4.84
C LEU A 62 8.25 -11.56 -4.18
N ARG A 63 7.61 -12.73 -4.31
CA ARG A 63 7.91 -13.96 -3.58
C ARG A 63 7.75 -13.82 -2.08
N ILE A 64 6.73 -13.09 -1.66
CA ILE A 64 6.34 -12.89 -0.26
C ILE A 64 5.14 -13.80 0.03
N PRO A 65 5.28 -14.83 0.89
CA PRO A 65 4.18 -15.72 1.22
C PRO A 65 3.14 -15.04 2.11
N CYS A 66 1.87 -15.37 1.93
CA CYS A 66 0.85 -15.15 2.94
C CYS A 66 0.99 -16.23 4.02
N VAL A 67 1.31 -15.83 5.23
CA VAL A 67 1.57 -16.74 6.36
C VAL A 67 0.37 -16.89 7.31
N GLY A 68 -0.68 -16.18 7.06
CA GLY A 68 -1.94 -16.24 7.80
C GLY A 68 -2.92 -15.19 7.31
N GLY A 69 -4.18 -15.37 7.67
CA GLY A 69 -5.20 -14.41 7.27
C GLY A 69 -6.56 -14.73 7.85
N LYS A 70 -7.51 -13.83 7.61
CA LYS A 70 -8.90 -13.96 8.03
C LYS A 70 -9.80 -13.33 6.97
N VAL A 71 -10.92 -13.98 6.71
CA VAL A 71 -12.02 -13.40 5.92
C VAL A 71 -13.20 -13.10 6.84
N SER A 72 -13.81 -11.94 6.67
CA SER A 72 -15.04 -11.54 7.33
C SER A 72 -16.06 -11.13 6.26
N PHE A 73 -17.16 -11.85 6.19
CA PHE A 73 -18.28 -11.57 5.31
C PHE A 73 -19.49 -11.04 6.09
N TYR A 74 -20.56 -10.69 5.38
CA TYR A 74 -21.81 -10.16 5.92
C TYR A 74 -21.61 -8.86 6.73
N ASN A 75 -20.59 -8.07 6.38
CA ASN A 75 -20.39 -6.76 7.00
C ASN A 75 -21.33 -5.74 6.32
N GLU A 76 -22.47 -5.54 6.93
CA GLU A 76 -23.53 -4.72 6.37
C GLU A 76 -24.05 -3.70 7.38
N THR A 77 -24.59 -2.61 6.87
CA THR A 77 -25.28 -1.57 7.62
C THR A 77 -26.69 -1.39 7.06
N PRO A 78 -27.59 -0.66 7.75
CA PRO A 78 -28.88 -0.30 7.17
C PRO A 78 -28.80 0.48 5.84
N LEU A 79 -27.62 1.03 5.51
CA LEU A 79 -27.37 1.77 4.27
C LEU A 79 -26.76 0.89 3.16
N GLY A 80 -26.53 -0.39 3.45
CA GLY A 80 -25.90 -1.35 2.52
C GLY A 80 -24.59 -1.94 3.01
N PRO A 81 -23.91 -2.71 2.16
CA PRO A 81 -22.64 -3.34 2.50
C PRO A 81 -21.52 -2.31 2.72
N ILE A 82 -20.55 -2.69 3.53
CA ILE A 82 -19.34 -1.88 3.68
C ILE A 82 -18.58 -1.81 2.35
N LYS A 83 -17.79 -0.75 2.18
CA LYS A 83 -16.83 -0.69 1.07
C LYS A 83 -15.82 -1.87 1.19
N PRO A 84 -15.36 -2.47 0.08
CA PRO A 84 -14.35 -3.53 0.11
C PRO A 84 -13.11 -3.08 0.89
N THR A 85 -12.78 -3.80 1.96
CA THR A 85 -11.73 -3.37 2.91
C THR A 85 -10.75 -4.51 3.18
N PRO A 86 -9.77 -4.76 2.28
CA PRO A 86 -8.63 -5.59 2.60
C PRO A 86 -7.67 -4.82 3.52
N LEU A 87 -7.32 -5.41 4.65
CA LEU A 87 -6.28 -4.94 5.56
C LEU A 87 -5.07 -5.85 5.40
N ILE A 88 -3.92 -5.28 5.11
CA ILE A 88 -2.70 -6.03 4.84
C ILE A 88 -1.64 -5.68 5.88
N GLY A 89 -1.12 -6.71 6.55
CA GLY A 89 0.05 -6.60 7.40
C GLY A 89 1.27 -7.23 6.74
N VAL A 90 2.41 -6.55 6.76
CA VAL A 90 3.66 -7.07 6.22
C VAL A 90 4.70 -7.19 7.32
N LEU A 91 5.38 -8.32 7.34
CA LEU A 91 6.50 -8.60 8.23
C LEU A 91 7.81 -8.39 7.48
N GLY A 92 8.77 -7.75 8.14
CA GLY A 92 10.11 -7.56 7.59
C GLY A 92 11.21 -7.94 8.57
N ILE A 93 12.39 -8.23 8.04
CA ILE A 93 13.59 -8.52 8.84
C ILE A 93 14.63 -7.44 8.59
N ILE A 94 15.23 -6.95 9.68
CA ILE A 94 16.40 -6.07 9.70
C ILE A 94 17.63 -6.92 9.98
N ASP A 95 18.56 -6.96 9.02
CA ASP A 95 19.73 -7.86 9.10
C ASP A 95 20.73 -7.51 10.22
N LYS A 96 20.88 -6.22 10.55
CA LYS A 96 21.92 -5.78 11.50
C LYS A 96 21.40 -4.72 12.47
N THR A 97 21.48 -3.45 12.08
CA THR A 97 21.13 -2.33 12.93
C THR A 97 19.86 -1.67 12.41
N PRO A 98 18.87 -1.41 13.26
CA PRO A 98 17.69 -0.65 12.85
C PRO A 98 18.09 0.69 12.24
N PHE A 99 17.38 1.09 11.20
CA PHE A 99 17.48 2.43 10.67
C PHE A 99 16.74 3.37 11.63
N LEU A 100 17.50 4.28 12.24
CA LEU A 100 16.96 5.31 13.10
C LEU A 100 16.99 6.63 12.32
N PRO A 101 15.82 7.24 12.03
CA PRO A 101 15.79 8.54 11.38
C PRO A 101 16.55 9.58 12.18
N VAL A 102 17.30 10.40 11.49
CA VAL A 102 18.01 11.55 12.09
C VAL A 102 17.33 12.83 11.62
N PRO A 103 17.15 13.83 12.47
CA PRO A 103 16.53 15.09 12.07
C PRO A 103 17.22 15.70 10.84
N THR A 104 16.42 16.22 9.93
CA THR A 104 16.90 16.96 8.75
C THR A 104 17.43 18.33 9.15
N ASN A 105 18.41 18.83 8.41
CA ASN A 105 19.01 20.14 8.62
C ASN A 105 18.77 21.04 7.42
N ASN A 106 18.90 22.34 7.61
CA ASN A 106 18.89 23.28 6.51
C ASN A 106 20.05 22.99 5.55
N GLY A 107 19.71 22.83 4.26
CA GLY A 107 20.67 22.45 3.22
C GLY A 107 20.67 20.96 2.86
N ASP A 108 19.93 20.12 3.55
CA ASP A 108 19.71 18.73 3.12
C ASP A 108 18.86 18.67 1.86
N TYR A 109 19.11 17.66 1.03
CA TYR A 109 18.32 17.41 -0.17
C TYR A 109 17.11 16.54 0.14
N LEU A 110 15.97 16.94 -0.40
CA LEU A 110 14.76 16.11 -0.47
C LEU A 110 14.75 15.35 -1.79
N ILE A 111 14.67 14.03 -1.71
CA ILE A 111 14.71 13.15 -2.87
C ILE A 111 13.41 12.36 -2.95
N ILE A 112 12.75 12.39 -4.09
CA ILE A 112 11.58 11.56 -4.38
C ILE A 112 12.05 10.35 -5.20
N ILE A 113 11.70 9.15 -4.72
CA ILE A 113 11.98 7.89 -5.42
C ILE A 113 10.67 7.35 -5.95
N GLY A 114 10.56 7.22 -7.26
CA GLY A 114 9.35 6.78 -7.95
C GLY A 114 8.82 7.83 -8.92
N LYS A 115 7.65 7.53 -9.49
CA LYS A 115 7.00 8.37 -10.50
C LYS A 115 5.69 8.91 -9.95
N THR A 116 5.44 10.20 -10.14
CA THR A 116 4.13 10.80 -9.93
C THR A 116 3.31 10.63 -11.20
N ARG A 117 2.08 10.14 -11.08
CA ARG A 117 1.16 9.91 -12.19
C ARG A 117 -0.13 10.69 -11.98
N ASP A 118 -0.88 10.90 -13.05
CA ASP A 118 -2.21 11.53 -13.00
C ASP A 118 -3.29 10.49 -12.67
N GLU A 119 -3.27 9.99 -11.44
CA GLU A 119 -4.13 8.91 -10.94
C GLU A 119 -4.71 9.31 -9.58
N LEU A 120 -5.71 10.21 -9.57
CA LEU A 120 -6.36 10.72 -8.35
C LEU A 120 -7.66 9.97 -7.98
N GLY A 121 -7.96 8.87 -8.68
CA GLY A 121 -9.17 8.10 -8.43
C GLY A 121 -9.23 7.53 -7.02
N GLY A 122 -10.40 7.65 -6.37
CA GLY A 122 -10.63 7.18 -5.01
C GLY A 122 -9.91 7.97 -3.93
N SER A 123 -9.31 9.11 -4.25
CA SER A 123 -8.61 9.94 -3.28
C SER A 123 -9.58 10.73 -2.39
N GLU A 124 -9.14 11.03 -1.17
CA GLU A 124 -9.85 11.93 -0.28
C GLU A 124 -10.01 13.34 -0.88
N TYR A 125 -9.08 13.76 -1.74
CA TYR A 125 -9.18 15.02 -2.48
C TYR A 125 -10.45 15.05 -3.35
N PHE A 126 -10.72 14.00 -4.12
CA PHE A 126 -11.96 13.92 -4.89
C PHE A 126 -13.19 13.81 -4.00
N GLU A 127 -13.14 12.98 -2.95
CA GLU A 127 -14.28 12.79 -2.06
C GLU A 127 -14.60 14.05 -1.24
N TYR A 128 -13.61 14.66 -0.58
CA TYR A 128 -13.86 15.79 0.32
C TYR A 128 -13.98 17.14 -0.40
N ILE A 129 -13.14 17.39 -1.39
CA ILE A 129 -13.14 18.69 -2.08
C ILE A 129 -14.18 18.72 -3.20
N HIS A 130 -14.19 17.69 -4.04
CA HIS A 130 -15.07 17.65 -5.21
C HIS A 130 -16.38 16.89 -4.98
N LYS A 131 -16.60 16.29 -3.80
CA LYS A 131 -17.80 15.50 -3.47
C LYS A 131 -18.07 14.39 -4.50
N PHE A 132 -17.01 13.80 -5.01
CA PHE A 132 -17.04 12.79 -6.07
C PHE A 132 -16.20 11.58 -5.69
N ILE A 133 -16.76 10.38 -5.82
CA ILE A 133 -16.05 9.12 -5.67
C ILE A 133 -15.94 8.47 -7.04
N GLY A 134 -14.73 8.45 -7.61
CA GLY A 134 -14.50 7.93 -8.96
C GLY A 134 -13.10 8.31 -9.45
N GLY A 135 -12.93 8.34 -10.76
CA GLY A 135 -11.66 8.65 -11.41
C GLY A 135 -10.80 7.41 -11.69
N ILE A 136 -9.58 7.65 -12.14
CA ILE A 136 -8.62 6.59 -12.49
C ILE A 136 -8.02 6.03 -11.21
N CYS A 137 -8.22 4.73 -10.96
CA CYS A 137 -7.61 4.04 -9.82
C CYS A 137 -6.08 4.03 -9.99
N PRO A 138 -5.30 4.41 -8.96
CA PRO A 138 -3.86 4.26 -9.00
C PRO A 138 -3.44 2.82 -9.27
N SER A 139 -2.47 2.66 -10.18
CA SER A 139 -1.94 1.35 -10.57
C SER A 139 -0.50 1.17 -10.11
N VAL A 140 -0.15 -0.05 -9.71
CA VAL A 140 1.20 -0.42 -9.30
C VAL A 140 1.94 -1.06 -10.47
N ASP A 141 3.00 -0.41 -10.95
CA ASP A 141 3.98 -1.09 -11.79
C ASP A 141 4.87 -1.96 -10.90
N PHE A 142 4.78 -3.27 -11.05
CA PHE A 142 5.48 -4.24 -10.21
C PHE A 142 7.00 -4.11 -10.27
N LYS A 143 7.54 -3.84 -11.47
CA LYS A 143 8.98 -3.69 -11.67
C LYS A 143 9.48 -2.39 -11.04
N ASP A 144 8.82 -1.28 -11.31
CA ASP A 144 9.16 0.02 -10.72
C ASP A 144 9.07 -0.05 -9.20
N SER A 145 7.98 -0.63 -8.63
CA SER A 145 7.81 -0.79 -7.19
C SER A 145 8.97 -1.58 -6.56
N LYS A 146 9.32 -2.73 -7.13
CA LYS A 146 10.43 -3.55 -6.63
C LYS A 146 11.77 -2.82 -6.73
N ILE A 147 12.03 -2.11 -7.83
CA ILE A 147 13.27 -1.33 -8.01
C ILE A 147 13.35 -0.22 -6.98
N ASN A 148 12.24 0.50 -6.74
CA ASN A 148 12.18 1.58 -5.76
C ASN A 148 12.45 1.06 -4.33
N MET A 149 11.82 -0.05 -3.93
CA MET A 149 12.06 -0.68 -2.63
C MET A 149 13.54 -1.08 -2.45
N LEU A 150 14.13 -1.71 -3.47
CA LEU A 150 15.55 -2.10 -3.42
C LEU A 150 16.48 -0.88 -3.37
N ALA A 151 16.16 0.20 -4.08
CA ALA A 151 16.91 1.44 -4.04
C ALA A 151 16.88 2.05 -2.63
N VAL A 152 15.71 2.13 -2.00
CA VAL A 152 15.56 2.65 -0.62
C VAL A 152 16.36 1.80 0.36
N LEU A 153 16.23 0.48 0.33
CA LEU A 153 17.01 -0.42 1.19
C LEU A 153 18.52 -0.23 0.99
N SER A 154 18.97 -0.03 -0.26
CA SER A 154 20.37 0.22 -0.58
C SER A 154 20.86 1.55 0.00
N LEU A 155 20.06 2.62 -0.12
CA LEU A 155 20.39 3.94 0.45
C LEU A 155 20.51 3.87 1.97
N ILE A 156 19.59 3.21 2.64
CA ILE A 156 19.62 2.99 4.10
C ILE A 156 20.85 2.17 4.50
N LYS A 157 21.08 1.04 3.84
CA LYS A 157 22.22 0.15 4.12
C LYS A 157 23.56 0.84 3.98
N ASN A 158 23.70 1.71 2.99
CA ASN A 158 24.92 2.47 2.74
C ASN A 158 25.00 3.79 3.53
N LYS A 159 24.02 4.06 4.40
CA LYS A 159 23.96 5.28 5.24
C LYS A 159 23.98 6.57 4.41
N LEU A 160 23.34 6.56 3.25
CA LEU A 160 23.29 7.71 2.32
C LEU A 160 22.09 8.61 2.58
N VAL A 161 21.17 8.22 3.47
CA VAL A 161 19.97 8.97 3.82
C VAL A 161 19.87 9.17 5.33
N LYS A 162 19.32 10.30 5.75
CA LYS A 162 19.09 10.65 7.16
C LYS A 162 17.72 10.23 7.64
N SER A 163 16.71 10.36 6.77
CA SER A 163 15.33 9.97 7.02
C SER A 163 14.72 9.42 5.75
N VAL A 164 13.75 8.55 5.90
CA VAL A 164 12.98 7.95 4.79
C VAL A 164 11.53 7.85 5.23
N HIS A 165 10.63 8.26 4.37
CA HIS A 165 9.19 8.15 4.58
C HIS A 165 8.52 7.69 3.27
N ASP A 166 7.48 6.87 3.37
CA ASP A 166 6.67 6.53 2.21
C ASP A 166 5.63 7.62 1.94
N CYS A 167 5.25 7.78 0.69
CA CYS A 167 4.15 8.64 0.31
C CYS A 167 2.86 7.82 0.25
N SER A 168 2.07 7.86 1.31
CA SER A 168 0.78 7.18 1.44
C SER A 168 -0.37 8.18 1.46
N LYS A 169 -1.18 8.14 2.50
CA LYS A 169 -2.33 9.03 2.69
C LYS A 169 -1.90 10.49 2.76
N GLY A 170 -2.51 11.33 1.94
CA GLY A 170 -2.15 12.74 1.82
C GLY A 170 -0.96 13.03 0.88
N GLY A 171 -0.32 11.98 0.37
CA GLY A 171 0.73 12.06 -0.65
C GLY A 171 1.98 12.80 -0.18
N PHE A 172 2.71 13.35 -1.14
CA PHE A 172 3.99 14.00 -0.91
C PHE A 172 3.94 15.16 0.10
N ALA A 173 2.90 15.98 0.06
CA ALA A 173 2.80 17.14 0.94
C ALA A 173 2.71 16.75 2.42
N ILE A 174 1.96 15.69 2.73
CA ILE A 174 1.86 15.18 4.10
C ILE A 174 3.17 14.48 4.51
N ALA A 175 3.71 13.61 3.68
CA ALA A 175 4.98 12.92 3.97
C ALA A 175 6.15 13.86 4.25
N VAL A 176 6.17 15.07 3.64
CA VAL A 176 7.19 16.09 3.94
C VAL A 176 6.90 16.84 5.22
N SER A 177 5.63 16.89 5.65
CA SER A 177 5.21 17.61 6.86
C SER A 177 5.43 16.80 8.13
N GLU A 178 5.50 15.49 8.03
CA GLU A 178 5.79 14.53 9.11
C GLU A 178 7.28 14.39 9.35
#